data_70d2644a6f3ca8f3048ec8e005c336ed
#
_entry.id   70d2644a6f3ca8f3048ec8e005c336ed
#
_cell.length_a   1.000
_cell.length_b   1.000
_cell.length_c   1.000
_cell.angle_alpha   90.00
_cell.angle_beta   90.00
_cell.angle_gamma   90.00
#
_symmetry.space_group_name_H-M   'P 1'
#
loop_
_entity.id
_entity.type
_entity.pdbx_description
1 polymer ?
#
loop_
_entity_poly.entity_id
_entity_poly.type
_entity_poly.pdbx_seq_one_letter_code
_entity_poly.pdbx_strand_id
1 'polypeptide(L)'
;MIKLLKFDGHWLVAEVEEIPGTELGDPDCVLKYACEVNEDGALPFPAYSDDTELVVRSENITVIAEPSSMFSALYYDLKDKREE
;
A
#
# COMPACT_ATOMS: atom_id res chain seq x y z
N MET A 1 -10.20 -3.10 -3.14
CA MET A 1 -10.56 -1.85 -2.44
C MET A 1 -9.33 -1.28 -1.74
N ILE A 2 -9.07 0.01 -1.91
CA ILE A 2 -7.87 0.61 -1.31
C ILE A 2 -8.08 0.90 0.17
N LYS A 3 -6.96 0.86 0.93
CA LYS A 3 -6.97 1.13 2.36
C LYS A 3 -5.82 2.06 2.72
N LEU A 4 -6.02 2.82 3.77
CA LEU A 4 -4.97 3.56 4.44
C LEU A 4 -4.36 2.62 5.49
N LEU A 5 -3.05 2.43 5.42
CA LEU A 5 -2.36 1.47 6.27
C LEU A 5 -1.21 2.15 6.99
N LYS A 6 -0.95 1.74 8.22
CA LYS A 6 0.35 2.02 8.85
C LYS A 6 1.16 0.73 8.79
N PHE A 7 2.19 0.73 7.96
CA PHE A 7 3.05 -0.41 7.71
C PHE A 7 4.47 -0.06 8.13
N ASP A 8 4.97 -0.76 9.16
CA ASP A 8 6.33 -0.58 9.69
C ASP A 8 6.70 0.90 9.88
N GLY A 9 5.77 1.67 10.43
CA GLY A 9 5.97 3.10 10.70
C GLY A 9 5.66 4.05 9.54
N HIS A 10 5.34 3.52 8.36
CA HIS A 10 4.99 4.32 7.18
C HIS A 10 3.49 4.35 6.96
N TRP A 11 2.94 5.52 6.66
CA TRP A 11 1.54 5.63 6.25
C TRP A 11 1.45 5.40 4.75
N LEU A 12 0.69 4.38 4.36
CA LEU A 12 0.54 3.98 2.96
C LEU A 12 -0.92 3.94 2.56
N VAL A 13 -1.18 4.19 1.28
CA VAL A 13 -2.46 3.85 0.65
C VAL A 13 -2.16 2.80 -0.41
N ALA A 14 -2.90 1.69 -0.37
CA ALA A 14 -2.68 0.58 -1.29
C ALA A 14 -3.94 -0.27 -1.41
N GLU A 15 -4.05 -0.99 -2.51
CA GLU A 15 -5.00 -2.10 -2.58
C GLU A 15 -4.37 -3.30 -1.90
N VAL A 16 -5.10 -3.94 -0.98
CA VAL A 16 -4.60 -5.04 -0.16
C VAL A 16 -5.30 -6.33 -0.56
N GLU A 17 -4.52 -7.36 -0.84
CA GLU A 17 -5.04 -8.71 -1.08
C GLU A 17 -4.36 -9.69 -0.13
N GLU A 18 -5.14 -10.64 0.39
CA GLU A 18 -4.60 -11.73 1.20
C GLU A 18 -4.08 -12.85 0.30
N ILE A 19 -2.97 -13.47 0.70
CA ILE A 19 -2.43 -14.64 0.02
C ILE A 19 -2.91 -15.87 0.80
N PRO A 20 -3.77 -16.72 0.22
CA PRO A 20 -4.25 -17.91 0.93
C PRO A 20 -3.18 -18.98 1.04
N GLY A 21 -3.29 -19.83 2.08
CA GLY A 21 -2.43 -21.00 2.24
C GLY A 21 -1.02 -20.71 2.73
N THR A 22 -0.77 -19.51 3.27
CA THR A 22 0.55 -19.17 3.80
C THR A 22 0.75 -19.75 5.20
N GLU A 23 2.00 -20.07 5.52
CA GLU A 23 2.38 -20.53 6.85
C GLU A 23 2.75 -19.36 7.74
N LEU A 24 2.75 -19.57 9.05
CA LEU A 24 3.12 -18.56 10.03
C LEU A 24 4.54 -18.04 9.73
N GLY A 25 4.67 -16.72 9.64
CA GLY A 25 5.94 -16.07 9.35
C GLY A 25 6.21 -15.81 7.88
N ASP A 26 5.44 -16.43 6.97
CA ASP A 26 5.55 -16.17 5.55
C ASP A 26 4.81 -14.88 5.18
N PRO A 27 5.21 -14.21 4.09
CA PRO A 27 4.42 -13.10 3.55
C PRO A 27 3.00 -13.58 3.22
N ASP A 28 2.00 -12.87 3.71
CA ASP A 28 0.60 -13.26 3.59
C ASP A 28 -0.29 -12.20 2.95
N CYS A 29 0.28 -11.08 2.55
CA CYS A 29 -0.45 -10.00 1.90
C CYS A 29 0.31 -9.46 0.70
N VAL A 30 -0.46 -8.97 -0.28
CA VAL A 30 0.08 -8.21 -1.41
C VAL A 30 -0.48 -6.80 -1.33
N LEU A 31 0.40 -5.80 -1.42
CA LEU A 31 0.03 -4.39 -1.54
C LEU A 31 0.24 -3.97 -2.99
N LYS A 32 -0.84 -3.53 -3.64
CA LYS A 32 -0.81 -3.13 -5.04
C LYS A 32 -0.76 -1.62 -5.17
N TYR A 33 0.18 -1.14 -5.97
CA TYR A 33 0.38 0.29 -6.26
C TYR A 33 0.50 1.13 -5.00
N ALA A 34 1.17 0.59 -3.97
CA ALA A 34 1.33 1.29 -2.70
C ALA A 34 1.97 2.66 -2.91
N CYS A 35 1.44 3.66 -2.21
CA CYS A 35 2.05 4.97 -2.15
C CYS A 35 2.17 5.42 -0.70
N GLU A 36 3.29 6.04 -0.38
CA GLU A 36 3.50 6.64 0.94
C GLU A 36 2.85 8.01 0.96
N VAL A 37 2.07 8.29 2.00
CA VAL A 37 1.31 9.54 2.12
C VAL A 37 1.81 10.35 3.30
N ASN A 38 1.78 11.66 3.13
CA ASN A 38 2.15 12.62 4.16
C ASN A 38 1.40 13.93 3.91
N GLU A 39 1.71 14.97 4.68
CA GLU A 39 1.04 16.26 4.56
C GLU A 39 1.24 16.92 3.20
N ASP A 40 2.33 16.60 2.50
CA ASP A 40 2.67 17.20 1.21
C ASP A 40 2.10 16.43 0.01
N GLY A 41 1.53 15.25 0.23
CA GLY A 41 0.95 14.47 -0.84
C GLY A 41 1.29 12.99 -0.76
N ALA A 42 1.49 12.36 -1.93
CA ALA A 42 1.75 10.92 -2.02
C ALA A 42 2.85 10.64 -3.04
N LEU A 43 3.68 9.65 -2.73
CA LEU A 43 4.76 9.18 -3.60
C LEU A 43 4.70 7.65 -3.68
N PRO A 44 5.13 7.05 -4.81
CA PRO A 44 5.22 5.59 -4.90
C PRO A 44 6.08 5.00 -3.79
N PHE A 45 5.66 3.88 -3.24
CA PHE A 45 6.37 3.20 -2.16
C PHE A 45 6.72 1.76 -2.59
N PRO A 46 7.92 1.26 -2.33
CA PRO A 46 9.07 2.03 -1.85
C PRO A 46 9.70 2.88 -2.96
N ALA A 47 10.35 3.97 -2.57
CA ALA A 47 10.91 4.92 -3.54
C ALA A 47 12.04 4.34 -4.40
N TYR A 48 12.58 3.21 -3.99
CA TYR A 48 13.75 2.60 -4.63
C TYR A 48 13.40 1.43 -5.56
N SER A 49 12.12 1.17 -5.79
CA SER A 49 11.65 0.05 -6.60
C SER A 49 10.58 0.51 -7.57
N ASP A 50 10.57 -0.10 -8.75
CA ASP A 50 9.51 0.07 -9.73
C ASP A 50 8.41 -0.97 -9.60
N ASP A 51 8.52 -1.89 -8.64
CA ASP A 51 7.53 -2.93 -8.43
C ASP A 51 6.18 -2.32 -8.06
N THR A 52 5.13 -2.80 -8.69
CA THR A 52 3.76 -2.36 -8.43
C THR A 52 3.04 -3.26 -7.44
N GLU A 53 3.59 -4.42 -7.14
CA GLU A 53 3.06 -5.35 -6.16
C GLU A 53 4.13 -5.69 -5.13
N LEU A 54 3.82 -5.48 -3.86
CA LEU A 54 4.73 -5.76 -2.76
C LEU A 54 4.16 -6.90 -1.93
N VAL A 55 4.99 -7.91 -1.66
CA VAL A 55 4.60 -9.04 -0.82
C VAL A 55 5.09 -8.74 0.59
N VAL A 56 4.17 -8.68 1.55
CA VAL A 56 4.46 -8.26 2.91
C VAL A 56 3.80 -9.19 3.93
N ARG A 57 4.24 -9.09 5.17
CA ARG A 57 3.60 -9.80 6.29
C ARG A 57 2.60 -8.88 6.97
N SER A 58 1.38 -9.36 7.13
CA SER A 58 0.29 -8.57 7.74
C SER A 58 0.60 -8.14 9.17
N GLU A 59 1.45 -8.88 9.89
CA GLU A 59 1.85 -8.51 11.25
C GLU A 59 2.53 -7.15 11.34
N ASN A 60 3.09 -6.66 10.23
CA ASN A 60 3.72 -5.34 10.16
C ASN A 60 2.72 -4.23 9.85
N ILE A 61 1.46 -4.56 9.61
CA ILE A 61 0.38 -3.59 9.40
C ILE A 61 -0.27 -3.36 10.76
N THR A 62 -0.07 -2.18 11.33
CA THR A 62 -0.55 -1.86 12.69
C THR A 62 -1.85 -1.08 12.70
N VAL A 63 -2.21 -0.41 11.59
CA VAL A 63 -3.47 0.32 11.44
C VAL A 63 -4.01 0.05 10.06
N ILE A 64 -5.33 -0.17 9.97
CA ILE A 64 -6.05 -0.24 8.69
C ILE A 64 -7.25 0.67 8.81
N ALA A 65 -7.39 1.61 7.88
CA ALA A 65 -8.48 2.57 7.88
C ALA A 65 -8.89 2.92 6.44
N GLU A 66 -10.00 3.64 6.31
CA GLU A 66 -10.40 4.16 5.01
C GLU A 66 -9.61 5.42 4.70
N PRO A 67 -9.02 5.53 3.51
CA PRO A 67 -8.33 6.76 3.13
C PRO A 67 -9.32 7.91 2.93
N SER A 68 -8.86 9.14 3.18
CA SER A 68 -9.66 10.31 2.87
C SER A 68 -9.88 10.42 1.36
N SER A 69 -10.89 11.19 0.95
CA SER A 69 -11.18 11.37 -0.48
C SER A 69 -10.00 11.98 -1.23
N MET A 70 -9.26 12.90 -0.60
CA MET A 70 -8.06 13.50 -1.19
C MET A 70 -6.99 12.44 -1.48
N PHE A 71 -6.69 11.59 -0.50
CA PHE A 71 -5.64 10.56 -0.69
C PHE A 71 -6.10 9.42 -1.57
N SER A 72 -7.40 9.12 -1.61
CA SER A 72 -7.95 8.18 -2.59
C SER A 72 -7.72 8.68 -4.02
N ALA A 73 -7.98 9.95 -4.27
CA ALA A 73 -7.77 10.56 -5.58
C ALA A 73 -6.28 10.55 -5.96
N LEU A 74 -5.40 10.87 -5.02
CA LEU A 74 -3.96 10.82 -5.26
C LEU A 74 -3.49 9.41 -5.58
N TYR A 75 -4.01 8.41 -4.89
CA TYR A 75 -3.67 7.01 -5.16
C TYR A 75 -4.01 6.62 -6.61
N TYR A 76 -5.24 6.89 -7.04
CA TYR A 76 -5.65 6.53 -8.40
C TYR A 76 -4.88 7.30 -9.46
N ASP A 77 -4.55 8.56 -9.19
CA ASP A 77 -3.75 9.37 -10.08
C ASP A 77 -2.35 8.79 -10.27
N LEU A 78 -1.70 8.41 -9.18
CA LEU A 78 -0.38 7.76 -9.23
C LEU A 78 -0.45 6.38 -9.88
N LYS A 79 -1.50 5.61 -9.60
CA LYS A 79 -1.70 4.29 -10.20
C LYS A 79 -1.78 4.40 -11.72
N ASP A 80 -2.58 5.35 -12.22
CA ASP A 80 -2.73 5.55 -13.66
C ASP A 80 -1.40 5.89 -14.32
N LYS A 81 -0.58 6.70 -13.67
CA LYS A 81 0.75 7.04 -14.19
C LYS A 81 1.69 5.85 -14.21
N ARG A 82 1.59 4.96 -13.22
CA ARG A 82 2.45 3.78 -13.14
C ARG A 82 2.05 2.69 -14.13
N GLU A 83 0.81 2.70 -14.61
CA GLU A 83 0.31 1.76 -15.60
C GLU A 83 0.67 2.14 -17.04
N GLU A 84 1.16 3.35 -17.27
CA GLU A 84 1.55 3.83 -18.59
C GLU A 84 2.88 3.21 -19.12
#